data_9c9a9e4b21470909323ecf47217219ed
#
_entry.id   9c9a9e4b21470909323ecf47217219ed
#
_cell.length_a   1.000
_cell.length_b   1.000
_cell.length_c   1.000
_cell.angle_alpha   90.00
_cell.angle_beta   90.00
_cell.angle_gamma   90.00
#
_symmetry.space_group_name_H-M   'P 1'
#
loop_
_entity.id
_entity.type
_entity.pdbx_description
1 polymer ?
#
loop_
_entity_poly.entity_id
_entity_poly.type
_entity_poly.pdbx_seq_one_letter_code
_entity_poly.pdbx_strand_id
1 'polypeptide(L)'
;MDPALNAIPDHALRRPLVDRLLLEQGRLDPLELLLAADLLGYEDYVAWRTGRRSELQGALRAAPEVVAGFLQDAGVYACAQTLVAVALAHTSWGDREHPLSIGPHAGLTRACSLVYAPPSDRCQLDLFQDSTAVLLEEEVRAALVEHRTDRARDRVARLMHREPRHPRLGGFLRLIQTLDDADASGCDGRVEERWRELQEVGPLAGELLGHRARDFLGTLWADLAERLAERPFDPGSGEFHAAIAWTRAGRWERVREAIESESDWRDHPVLVLIHAEACWRGRDPFGARRDWLWLCRENPSAAERALRDPAFPDRRLADLWAAYGDLDLDGELETEDFPAWLLLQDAGAFAVIPPSETSTDDRDTAYRLLHGLVTGEDTIDRRRVLGEIHPDLLRQFLAVRNCR
;
A
#
# COMPACT_ATOMS: atom_id res chain seq x y z
N MET A 1 0.89 -20.21 -7.93
CA MET A 1 0.35 -19.41 -6.81
C MET A 1 1.48 -19.27 -5.81
N ASP A 2 2.15 -18.13 -5.79
CA ASP A 2 3.38 -17.89 -5.04
C ASP A 2 3.09 -17.96 -3.52
N PRO A 3 3.72 -18.86 -2.76
CA PRO A 3 3.49 -18.99 -1.32
C PRO A 3 3.91 -17.75 -0.51
N ALA A 4 4.72 -16.85 -1.09
CA ALA A 4 5.15 -15.62 -0.45
C ALA A 4 4.03 -14.56 -0.30
N LEU A 5 2.96 -14.62 -1.14
CA LEU A 5 1.82 -13.70 -1.10
C LEU A 5 0.80 -14.01 0.00
N ASN A 6 0.85 -15.21 0.60
CA ASN A 6 -0.08 -15.65 1.64
C ASN A 6 0.58 -15.78 3.02
N ALA A 7 1.81 -15.31 3.20
CA ALA A 7 2.49 -15.43 4.48
C ALA A 7 1.92 -14.41 5.46
N ILE A 8 1.19 -14.90 6.47
CA ILE A 8 0.93 -14.13 7.68
C ILE A 8 2.26 -13.70 8.28
N PRO A 9 2.38 -12.43 8.75
CA PRO A 9 3.59 -11.99 9.44
C PRO A 9 4.01 -13.01 10.49
N ASP A 10 5.27 -13.41 10.47
CA ASP A 10 5.84 -14.37 11.41
C ASP A 10 5.50 -13.94 12.85
N HIS A 11 5.43 -14.89 13.76
CA HIS A 11 5.11 -14.65 15.18
C HIS A 11 5.99 -13.55 15.80
N ALA A 12 7.23 -13.40 15.30
CA ALA A 12 8.17 -12.35 15.67
C ALA A 12 7.72 -10.94 15.23
N LEU A 13 6.98 -10.80 14.14
CA LEU A 13 6.49 -9.51 13.60
C LEU A 13 5.10 -9.12 14.13
N ARG A 14 4.36 -10.04 14.72
CA ARG A 14 2.99 -9.79 15.22
C ARG A 14 2.98 -8.86 16.44
N ARG A 15 3.83 -9.13 17.44
CA ARG A 15 3.89 -8.33 18.67
C ARG A 15 4.24 -6.87 18.40
N PRO A 16 5.27 -6.54 17.65
CA PRO A 16 5.58 -5.14 17.29
C PRO A 16 4.45 -4.41 16.59
N LEU A 17 3.65 -5.09 15.74
CA LEU A 17 2.47 -4.49 15.11
C LEU A 17 1.38 -4.16 16.13
N VAL A 18 1.09 -5.09 17.04
CA VAL A 18 0.11 -4.87 18.11
C VAL A 18 0.58 -3.76 19.04
N ASP A 19 1.84 -3.79 19.48
CA ASP A 19 2.42 -2.77 20.37
C ASP A 19 2.36 -1.38 19.74
N ARG A 20 2.65 -1.27 18.43
CA ARG A 20 2.54 -0.01 17.69
C ARG A 20 1.10 0.51 17.70
N LEU A 21 0.11 -0.34 17.36
CA LEU A 21 -1.30 0.06 17.37
C LEU A 21 -1.79 0.45 18.77
N LEU A 22 -1.33 -0.26 19.81
CA LEU A 22 -1.67 0.08 21.18
C LEU A 22 -1.07 1.42 21.62
N LEU A 23 0.16 1.73 21.22
CA LEU A 23 0.80 3.03 21.48
C LEU A 23 0.11 4.18 20.72
N GLU A 24 -0.30 3.93 19.47
CA GLU A 24 -0.93 4.96 18.62
C GLU A 24 -2.40 5.22 19.00
N GLN A 25 -3.14 4.18 19.39
CA GLN A 25 -4.61 4.24 19.51
C GLN A 25 -5.11 3.99 20.94
N GLY A 26 -4.28 3.49 21.83
CA GLY A 26 -4.70 3.08 23.18
C GLY A 26 -5.62 1.85 23.22
N ARG A 27 -5.91 1.25 22.05
CA ARG A 27 -6.80 0.08 21.87
C ARG A 27 -6.33 -0.74 20.67
N LEU A 28 -6.73 -1.99 20.60
CA LEU A 28 -6.48 -2.85 19.45
C LEU A 28 -7.79 -3.07 18.69
N ASP A 29 -7.88 -2.46 17.51
CA ASP A 29 -8.96 -2.69 16.55
C ASP A 29 -8.52 -3.78 15.56
N PRO A 30 -9.32 -4.87 15.40
CA PRO A 30 -8.97 -5.98 14.51
C PRO A 30 -8.84 -5.56 13.04
N LEU A 31 -9.66 -4.64 12.54
CA LEU A 31 -9.58 -4.19 11.14
C LEU A 31 -8.33 -3.35 10.90
N GLU A 32 -7.95 -2.51 11.85
CA GLU A 32 -6.70 -1.74 11.79
C GLU A 32 -5.48 -2.68 11.80
N LEU A 33 -5.54 -3.74 12.60
CA LEU A 33 -4.48 -4.76 12.61
C LEU A 33 -4.39 -5.48 11.26
N LEU A 34 -5.52 -5.82 10.63
CA LEU A 34 -5.52 -6.45 9.30
C LEU A 34 -4.94 -5.52 8.22
N LEU A 35 -5.26 -4.22 8.27
CA LEU A 35 -4.69 -3.21 7.38
C LEU A 35 -3.19 -3.05 7.61
N ALA A 36 -2.76 -2.96 8.88
CA ALA A 36 -1.35 -2.81 9.24
C ALA A 36 -0.51 -4.06 8.90
N ALA A 37 -1.12 -5.24 8.94
CA ALA A 37 -0.50 -6.51 8.56
C ALA A 37 -0.58 -6.83 7.06
N ASP A 38 -1.13 -5.92 6.25
CA ASP A 38 -1.38 -6.10 4.82
C ASP A 38 -2.24 -7.35 4.50
N LEU A 39 -3.08 -7.78 5.44
CA LEU A 39 -4.03 -8.88 5.26
C LEU A 39 -5.38 -8.41 4.68
N LEU A 40 -5.61 -7.10 4.65
CA LEU A 40 -6.77 -6.43 4.06
C LEU A 40 -6.28 -5.22 3.27
N GLY A 41 -6.69 -5.09 2.01
CA GLY A 41 -6.42 -3.91 1.19
C GLY A 41 -7.26 -2.72 1.64
N TYR A 42 -6.68 -1.51 1.63
CA TYR A 42 -7.41 -0.30 2.03
C TYR A 42 -8.62 0.00 1.12
N GLU A 43 -8.51 -0.23 -0.19
CA GLU A 43 -9.64 -0.07 -1.14
C GLU A 43 -10.78 -1.03 -0.83
N ASP A 44 -10.47 -2.30 -0.57
CA ASP A 44 -11.44 -3.31 -0.18
C ASP A 44 -12.14 -2.95 1.13
N TYR A 45 -11.36 -2.43 2.11
CA TYR A 45 -11.89 -1.92 3.36
C TYR A 45 -12.87 -0.76 3.13
N VAL A 46 -12.49 0.23 2.32
CA VAL A 46 -13.36 1.36 1.97
C VAL A 46 -14.59 0.91 1.19
N ALA A 47 -14.43 0.00 0.21
CA ALA A 47 -15.56 -0.55 -0.54
C ALA A 47 -16.57 -1.25 0.38
N TRP A 48 -16.08 -1.97 1.39
CA TRP A 48 -16.94 -2.58 2.39
C TRP A 48 -17.56 -1.53 3.33
N ARG A 49 -16.78 -0.58 3.84
CA ARG A 49 -17.28 0.49 4.74
C ARG A 49 -18.31 1.40 4.06
N THR A 50 -18.27 1.55 2.75
CA THR A 50 -19.25 2.32 1.97
C THR A 50 -20.43 1.48 1.46
N GLY A 51 -20.48 0.17 1.79
CA GLY A 51 -21.56 -0.72 1.37
C GLY A 51 -21.46 -1.19 -0.09
N ARG A 52 -20.39 -0.82 -0.82
CA ARG A 52 -20.15 -1.30 -2.19
C ARG A 52 -19.76 -2.77 -2.25
N ARG A 53 -19.22 -3.30 -1.15
CA ARG A 53 -18.94 -4.72 -0.94
C ARG A 53 -19.80 -5.22 0.21
N SER A 54 -20.55 -6.30 -0.02
CA SER A 54 -21.48 -6.87 0.98
C SER A 54 -20.78 -7.58 2.14
N GLU A 55 -19.61 -8.20 1.88
CA GLU A 55 -18.86 -9.00 2.86
C GLU A 55 -17.37 -8.70 2.80
N LEU A 56 -16.74 -8.60 3.98
CA LEU A 56 -15.31 -8.35 4.11
C LEU A 56 -14.45 -9.58 3.83
N GLN A 57 -14.96 -10.78 4.18
CA GLN A 57 -14.21 -12.04 4.12
C GLN A 57 -13.59 -12.30 2.74
N GLY A 58 -14.33 -12.01 1.66
CA GLY A 58 -13.86 -12.21 0.29
C GLY A 58 -12.73 -11.26 -0.15
N ALA A 59 -12.42 -10.25 0.67
CA ALA A 59 -11.36 -9.27 0.45
C ALA A 59 -10.05 -9.60 1.18
N LEU A 60 -10.07 -10.60 2.05
CA LEU A 60 -8.90 -10.96 2.84
C LEU A 60 -7.82 -11.63 1.98
N ARG A 61 -6.58 -11.33 2.27
CA ARG A 61 -5.40 -11.84 1.55
C ARG A 61 -4.93 -13.22 2.01
N ALA A 62 -5.59 -13.79 3.01
CA ALA A 62 -5.31 -15.13 3.51
C ALA A 62 -6.61 -15.87 3.83
N ALA A 63 -6.53 -17.19 4.04
CA ALA A 63 -7.68 -18.01 4.37
C ALA A 63 -8.36 -17.53 5.66
N PRO A 64 -9.70 -17.52 5.73
CA PRO A 64 -10.45 -17.00 6.88
C PRO A 64 -10.06 -17.62 8.24
N GLU A 65 -9.74 -18.91 8.26
CA GLU A 65 -9.29 -19.65 9.44
C GLU A 65 -7.96 -19.11 9.97
N VAL A 66 -7.06 -18.79 9.03
CA VAL A 66 -5.70 -18.32 9.31
C VAL A 66 -5.75 -16.89 9.83
N VAL A 67 -6.60 -16.04 9.23
CA VAL A 67 -6.84 -14.67 9.69
C VAL A 67 -7.52 -14.64 11.06
N ALA A 68 -8.50 -15.52 11.27
CA ALA A 68 -9.16 -15.66 12.58
C ALA A 68 -8.16 -16.05 13.67
N GLY A 69 -7.27 -17.01 13.41
CA GLY A 69 -6.19 -17.40 14.32
C GLY A 69 -5.25 -16.25 14.63
N PHE A 70 -4.82 -15.50 13.60
CA PHE A 70 -3.98 -14.32 13.77
C PHE A 70 -4.61 -13.26 14.68
N LEU A 71 -5.90 -12.94 14.48
CA LEU A 71 -6.63 -11.99 15.32
C LEU A 71 -6.83 -12.50 16.75
N GLN A 72 -7.06 -13.81 16.93
CA GLN A 72 -7.21 -14.44 18.25
C GLN A 72 -5.91 -14.36 19.05
N ASP A 73 -4.77 -14.68 18.42
CA ASP A 73 -3.45 -14.57 19.04
C ASP A 73 -3.14 -13.13 19.48
N ALA A 74 -3.46 -12.16 18.61
CA ALA A 74 -3.32 -10.74 18.92
C ALA A 74 -4.21 -10.32 20.09
N GLY A 75 -5.44 -10.85 20.14
CA GLY A 75 -6.37 -10.62 21.25
C GLY A 75 -5.89 -11.21 22.57
N VAL A 76 -5.31 -12.41 22.54
CA VAL A 76 -4.68 -13.03 23.74
C VAL A 76 -3.53 -12.16 24.24
N TYR A 77 -2.69 -11.65 23.32
CA TYR A 77 -1.60 -10.76 23.68
C TYR A 77 -2.12 -9.44 24.25
N ALA A 78 -3.15 -8.83 23.66
CA ALA A 78 -3.78 -7.61 24.18
C ALA A 78 -4.37 -7.80 25.58
N CYS A 79 -5.03 -8.94 25.84
CA CYS A 79 -5.52 -9.28 27.16
C CYS A 79 -4.37 -9.41 28.19
N ALA A 80 -3.21 -9.96 27.77
CA ALA A 80 -2.04 -10.03 28.64
C ALA A 80 -1.48 -8.64 28.99
N GLN A 81 -1.78 -7.61 28.18
CA GLN A 81 -1.49 -6.19 28.47
C GLN A 81 -2.61 -5.51 29.29
N THR A 82 -3.47 -6.28 29.94
CA THR A 82 -4.57 -5.78 30.80
C THR A 82 -5.72 -5.09 30.04
N LEU A 83 -5.85 -5.31 28.73
CA LEU A 83 -7.00 -4.86 27.97
C LEU A 83 -8.16 -5.85 28.08
N VAL A 84 -9.39 -5.35 27.92
CA VAL A 84 -10.62 -6.17 27.91
C VAL A 84 -11.24 -6.16 26.53
N ALA A 85 -11.83 -7.30 26.15
CA ALA A 85 -12.55 -7.42 24.90
C ALA A 85 -13.91 -6.74 25.02
N VAL A 86 -14.19 -5.83 24.09
CA VAL A 86 -15.46 -5.10 23.97
C VAL A 86 -16.08 -5.44 22.62
N ALA A 87 -17.38 -5.75 22.62
CA ALA A 87 -18.10 -6.05 21.38
C ALA A 87 -18.21 -4.78 20.50
N LEU A 88 -17.92 -4.93 19.20
CA LEU A 88 -18.02 -3.89 18.20
C LEU A 88 -18.95 -4.33 17.06
N ALA A 89 -19.96 -3.53 16.77
CA ALA A 89 -20.76 -3.67 15.57
C ALA A 89 -20.23 -2.76 14.47
N HIS A 90 -20.03 -3.31 13.30
CA HIS A 90 -19.60 -2.53 12.14
C HIS A 90 -20.80 -2.02 11.36
N THR A 91 -20.81 -0.72 11.08
CA THR A 91 -21.87 -0.07 10.29
C THR A 91 -21.27 0.67 9.11
N SER A 92 -22.09 0.91 8.08
CA SER A 92 -21.67 1.67 6.90
C SER A 92 -21.33 3.12 7.28
N TRP A 93 -20.37 3.71 6.58
CA TRP A 93 -20.03 5.14 6.73
C TRP A 93 -21.15 6.05 6.24
N GLY A 94 -21.89 5.62 5.20
CA GLY A 94 -23.01 6.40 4.63
C GLY A 94 -24.32 6.23 5.40
N ASP A 95 -24.54 5.06 6.00
CA ASP A 95 -25.76 4.71 6.72
C ASP A 95 -25.41 3.92 7.98
N ARG A 96 -25.49 4.57 9.13
CA ARG A 96 -25.17 3.96 10.44
C ARG A 96 -26.18 2.92 10.91
N GLU A 97 -27.37 2.89 10.33
CA GLU A 97 -28.38 1.88 10.63
C GLU A 97 -28.14 0.60 9.83
N HIS A 98 -27.30 0.66 8.80
CA HIS A 98 -26.97 -0.49 7.97
C HIS A 98 -25.79 -1.29 8.55
N PRO A 99 -26.05 -2.47 9.15
CA PRO A 99 -24.98 -3.32 9.66
C PRO A 99 -24.18 -3.93 8.51
N LEU A 100 -22.86 -3.97 8.67
CA LEU A 100 -21.95 -4.56 7.70
C LEU A 100 -21.61 -6.01 8.08
N SER A 101 -21.65 -6.92 7.10
CA SER A 101 -21.29 -8.32 7.28
C SER A 101 -19.78 -8.54 7.12
N ILE A 102 -19.18 -9.33 8.01
CA ILE A 102 -17.81 -9.82 7.86
C ILE A 102 -17.78 -10.99 6.87
N GLY A 103 -18.72 -11.91 6.96
CA GLY A 103 -18.82 -13.09 6.12
C GLY A 103 -19.29 -14.32 6.90
N PRO A 104 -19.43 -15.48 6.23
CA PRO A 104 -20.02 -16.70 6.81
C PRO A 104 -19.09 -17.41 7.81
N HIS A 105 -17.79 -17.15 7.85
CA HIS A 105 -16.87 -17.82 8.76
C HIS A 105 -17.02 -17.30 10.19
N ALA A 106 -17.65 -18.11 11.07
CA ALA A 106 -18.01 -17.70 12.42
C ALA A 106 -16.83 -17.26 13.30
N GLY A 107 -15.67 -17.94 13.19
CA GLY A 107 -14.46 -17.60 13.94
C GLY A 107 -13.90 -16.23 13.54
N LEU A 108 -13.88 -15.93 12.24
CA LEU A 108 -13.43 -14.63 11.70
C LEU A 108 -14.40 -13.52 12.13
N THR A 109 -15.72 -13.74 11.94
CA THR A 109 -16.75 -12.78 12.33
C THR A 109 -16.63 -12.42 13.80
N ARG A 110 -16.48 -13.41 14.68
CA ARG A 110 -16.27 -13.19 16.11
C ARG A 110 -14.99 -12.40 16.38
N ALA A 111 -13.87 -12.76 15.75
CA ALA A 111 -12.60 -12.10 15.98
C ALA A 111 -12.62 -10.62 15.50
N CYS A 112 -13.26 -10.32 14.37
CA CYS A 112 -13.44 -8.96 13.86
C CYS A 112 -14.45 -8.14 14.68
N SER A 113 -15.33 -8.76 15.45
CA SER A 113 -16.34 -8.06 16.27
C SER A 113 -15.88 -7.75 17.69
N LEU A 114 -14.58 -7.90 18.00
CA LEU A 114 -14.00 -7.66 19.32
C LEU A 114 -12.89 -6.59 19.21
N VAL A 115 -13.06 -5.47 19.90
CA VAL A 115 -12.00 -4.48 20.12
C VAL A 115 -11.46 -4.67 21.53
N TYR A 116 -10.15 -4.60 21.69
CA TYR A 116 -9.51 -4.69 22.99
C TYR A 116 -9.14 -3.30 23.48
N ALA A 117 -9.75 -2.87 24.57
CA ALA A 117 -9.60 -1.55 25.14
C ALA A 117 -9.30 -1.62 26.65
N PRO A 118 -8.75 -0.57 27.27
CA PRO A 118 -8.59 -0.50 28.71
C PRO A 118 -9.94 -0.70 29.42
N PRO A 119 -10.00 -1.43 30.56
CA PRO A 119 -11.21 -1.61 31.31
C PRO A 119 -11.77 -0.26 31.81
N SER A 120 -13.08 -0.09 31.69
CA SER A 120 -13.80 1.14 32.04
C SER A 120 -13.84 1.45 33.54
N ASP A 121 -13.48 0.49 34.38
CA ASP A 121 -13.52 0.57 35.84
C ASP A 121 -12.17 0.94 36.49
N ARG A 122 -11.10 1.19 35.70
CA ARG A 122 -9.91 1.82 36.24
C ARG A 122 -10.25 3.24 36.66
N CYS A 123 -10.60 3.37 37.98
CA CYS A 123 -10.75 4.66 38.64
C CYS A 123 -9.49 5.51 38.41
N GLN A 124 -9.52 6.39 37.49
CA GLN A 124 -8.56 7.48 37.36
C GLN A 124 -9.05 8.58 38.29
N LEU A 125 -8.40 8.63 39.43
CA LEU A 125 -8.66 9.62 40.52
C LEU A 125 -8.26 11.01 40.04
N ASP A 126 -8.58 11.63 39.07
CA ASP A 126 -8.44 13.08 38.75
C ASP A 126 -8.94 13.44 37.31
N LEU A 127 -9.71 12.57 36.69
CA LEU A 127 -10.01 12.60 35.25
C LEU A 127 -11.33 13.30 34.88
N PHE A 128 -12.11 13.78 35.85
CA PHE A 128 -13.41 14.37 35.51
C PHE A 128 -13.31 15.78 34.87
N GLN A 129 -12.18 16.45 34.99
CA GLN A 129 -11.95 17.71 34.26
C GLN A 129 -11.29 17.48 32.89
N ASP A 130 -10.31 16.58 32.79
CA ASP A 130 -9.62 16.25 31.55
C ASP A 130 -10.47 15.37 30.61
N SER A 131 -11.36 14.52 31.14
CA SER A 131 -12.15 13.58 30.35
C SER A 131 -13.10 14.26 29.36
N THR A 132 -13.67 15.43 29.72
CA THR A 132 -14.60 16.14 28.83
C THR A 132 -13.88 16.76 27.63
N ALA A 133 -12.68 17.31 27.81
CA ALA A 133 -11.88 17.86 26.72
C ALA A 133 -11.38 16.75 25.80
N VAL A 134 -10.92 15.63 26.35
CA VAL A 134 -10.53 14.44 25.58
C VAL A 134 -11.68 13.85 24.78
N LEU A 135 -12.89 13.78 25.36
CA LEU A 135 -14.08 13.32 24.65
C LEU A 135 -14.46 14.26 23.51
N LEU A 136 -14.42 15.57 23.74
CA LEU A 136 -14.69 16.59 22.72
C LEU A 136 -13.65 16.52 21.60
N GLU A 137 -12.39 16.34 21.95
CA GLU A 137 -11.30 16.16 20.98
C GLU A 137 -11.53 14.92 20.10
N GLU A 138 -11.93 13.79 20.69
CA GLU A 138 -12.23 12.57 19.92
C GLU A 138 -13.49 12.74 19.05
N GLU A 139 -14.50 13.48 19.52
CA GLU A 139 -15.67 13.84 18.70
C GLU A 139 -15.30 14.76 17.52
N VAL A 140 -14.33 15.69 17.70
CA VAL A 140 -13.79 16.51 16.61
C VAL A 140 -13.10 15.62 15.58
N ARG A 141 -12.19 14.72 16.03
CA ARG A 141 -11.49 13.80 15.16
C ARG A 141 -12.47 12.93 14.34
N ALA A 142 -13.47 12.37 15.01
CA ALA A 142 -14.48 11.56 14.34
C ALA A 142 -15.26 12.37 13.28
N ALA A 143 -15.64 13.62 13.60
CA ALA A 143 -16.37 14.46 12.67
C ALA A 143 -15.52 14.88 11.45
N LEU A 144 -14.21 15.13 11.65
CA LEU A 144 -13.27 15.44 10.57
C LEU A 144 -13.09 14.24 9.63
N VAL A 145 -12.88 13.04 10.17
CA VAL A 145 -12.74 11.80 9.38
C VAL A 145 -14.02 11.48 8.60
N GLU A 146 -15.19 11.81 9.17
CA GLU A 146 -16.49 11.66 8.50
C GLU A 146 -16.78 12.81 7.50
N HIS A 147 -15.89 13.79 7.35
CA HIS A 147 -16.07 15.00 6.54
C HIS A 147 -17.34 15.79 6.92
N ARG A 148 -17.72 15.75 8.20
CA ARG A 148 -18.88 16.49 8.73
C ARG A 148 -18.46 17.83 9.28
N THR A 149 -18.24 18.79 8.40
CA THR A 149 -17.64 20.08 8.70
C THR A 149 -18.44 20.86 9.76
N ASP A 150 -19.77 20.90 9.66
CA ASP A 150 -20.62 21.59 10.64
C ASP A 150 -20.53 20.97 12.03
N ARG A 151 -20.49 19.63 12.10
CA ARG A 151 -20.32 18.90 13.36
C ARG A 151 -18.94 19.13 13.96
N ALA A 152 -17.90 19.12 13.12
CA ALA A 152 -16.53 19.42 13.57
C ALA A 152 -16.44 20.82 14.16
N ARG A 153 -17.04 21.83 13.51
CA ARG A 153 -17.12 23.21 14.03
C ARG A 153 -17.82 23.31 15.38
N ASP A 154 -19.00 22.70 15.53
CA ASP A 154 -19.72 22.69 16.81
C ASP A 154 -18.87 22.08 17.92
N ARG A 155 -18.19 20.96 17.65
CA ARG A 155 -17.35 20.31 18.64
C ARG A 155 -16.09 21.10 18.98
N VAL A 156 -15.43 21.72 18.00
CA VAL A 156 -14.31 22.65 18.23
C VAL A 156 -14.75 23.87 19.02
N ALA A 157 -15.91 24.44 18.72
CA ALA A 157 -16.44 25.57 19.50
C ALA A 157 -16.69 25.21 20.98
N ARG A 158 -17.23 24.02 21.24
CA ARG A 158 -17.40 23.51 22.62
C ARG A 158 -16.05 23.26 23.31
N LEU A 159 -15.07 22.67 22.59
CA LEU A 159 -13.73 22.49 23.11
C LEU A 159 -13.06 23.82 23.45
N MET A 160 -13.17 24.81 22.54
CA MET A 160 -12.64 26.16 22.76
C MET A 160 -13.31 26.89 23.93
N HIS A 161 -14.63 26.69 24.12
CA HIS A 161 -15.33 27.28 25.27
C HIS A 161 -14.87 26.64 26.60
N ARG A 162 -14.60 25.33 26.58
CA ARG A 162 -14.11 24.57 27.77
C ARG A 162 -12.65 24.86 28.06
N GLU A 163 -11.80 24.83 27.04
CA GLU A 163 -10.35 25.04 27.13
C GLU A 163 -9.87 26.02 26.05
N PRO A 164 -9.98 27.34 26.28
CA PRO A 164 -9.60 28.35 25.28
C PRO A 164 -8.13 28.30 24.84
N ARG A 165 -7.26 27.66 25.64
CA ARG A 165 -5.83 27.51 25.37
C ARG A 165 -5.43 26.08 24.96
N HIS A 166 -6.39 25.24 24.57
CA HIS A 166 -6.09 23.88 24.13
C HIS A 166 -5.12 23.88 22.94
N PRO A 167 -3.98 23.17 23.03
CA PRO A 167 -2.88 23.31 22.05
C PRO A 167 -3.24 22.91 20.62
N ARG A 168 -4.23 22.03 20.45
CA ARG A 168 -4.64 21.49 19.13
C ARG A 168 -5.76 22.26 18.45
N LEU A 169 -6.35 23.30 19.06
CA LEU A 169 -7.46 24.06 18.48
C LEU A 169 -7.12 24.64 17.12
N GLY A 170 -5.96 25.28 16.99
CA GLY A 170 -5.53 25.88 15.72
C GLY A 170 -5.41 24.82 14.60
N GLY A 171 -4.91 23.65 14.94
CA GLY A 171 -4.80 22.55 13.99
C GLY A 171 -6.17 22.01 13.56
N PHE A 172 -7.11 21.80 14.47
CA PHE A 172 -8.47 21.37 14.12
C PHE A 172 -9.20 22.40 13.25
N LEU A 173 -9.05 23.69 13.55
CA LEU A 173 -9.61 24.75 12.71
C LEU A 173 -9.01 24.75 11.30
N ARG A 174 -7.70 24.49 11.17
CA ARG A 174 -7.05 24.38 9.85
C ARG A 174 -7.59 23.17 9.07
N LEU A 175 -7.79 22.00 9.69
CA LEU A 175 -8.40 20.85 9.03
C LEU A 175 -9.85 21.13 8.61
N ILE A 176 -10.64 21.82 9.43
CA ILE A 176 -12.00 22.25 9.07
C ILE A 176 -11.96 23.18 7.86
N GLN A 177 -11.05 24.16 7.85
CA GLN A 177 -10.89 25.07 6.72
C GLN A 177 -10.57 24.32 5.43
N THR A 178 -9.71 23.32 5.50
CA THR A 178 -9.39 22.47 4.34
C THR A 178 -10.62 21.73 3.78
N LEU A 179 -11.57 21.32 4.63
CA LEU A 179 -12.84 20.73 4.17
C LEU A 179 -13.73 21.80 3.51
N ASP A 180 -13.84 22.99 4.12
CA ASP A 180 -14.63 24.09 3.55
C ASP A 180 -14.13 24.52 2.18
N ASP A 181 -12.82 24.64 2.04
CA ASP A 181 -12.18 25.00 0.78
C ASP A 181 -12.40 23.92 -0.28
N ALA A 182 -12.56 22.65 0.10
CA ALA A 182 -12.93 21.57 -0.80
C ALA A 182 -14.36 21.73 -1.33
N ASP A 183 -15.30 22.03 -0.44
CA ASP A 183 -16.71 22.21 -0.78
C ASP A 183 -16.94 23.50 -1.62
N ALA A 184 -16.19 24.57 -1.33
CA ALA A 184 -16.30 25.85 -2.01
C ALA A 184 -15.61 25.90 -3.38
N SER A 185 -14.65 25.01 -3.63
CA SER A 185 -13.87 24.98 -4.87
C SER A 185 -14.66 24.34 -6.00
N GLY A 186 -15.66 25.05 -6.53
CA GLY A 186 -16.24 24.74 -7.84
C GLY A 186 -15.18 24.75 -8.94
N CYS A 187 -15.49 24.11 -10.02
CA CYS A 187 -14.72 23.63 -11.18
C CYS A 187 -13.57 24.46 -11.79
N ASP A 188 -13.04 25.52 -11.20
CA ASP A 188 -12.12 26.42 -11.91
C ASP A 188 -10.81 26.72 -11.15
N GLY A 189 -9.70 26.31 -11.76
CA GLY A 189 -8.47 27.12 -11.77
C GLY A 189 -7.45 26.86 -10.63
N ARG A 190 -7.74 26.09 -9.58
CA ARG A 190 -6.88 26.02 -8.38
C ARG A 190 -6.31 24.64 -8.04
N VAL A 191 -6.13 23.78 -9.03
CA VAL A 191 -5.62 22.41 -8.80
C VAL A 191 -4.25 22.43 -8.10
N GLU A 192 -3.35 23.29 -8.53
CA GLU A 192 -1.99 23.40 -7.98
C GLU A 192 -1.96 24.02 -6.58
N GLU A 193 -2.86 24.97 -6.30
CA GLU A 193 -3.03 25.52 -4.95
C GLU A 193 -3.57 24.43 -4.00
N ARG A 194 -4.58 23.70 -4.47
CA ARG A 194 -5.17 22.59 -3.70
C ARG A 194 -4.18 21.48 -3.44
N TRP A 195 -3.37 21.14 -4.43
CA TRP A 195 -2.30 20.16 -4.28
C TRP A 195 -1.32 20.55 -3.17
N ARG A 196 -0.80 21.80 -3.22
CA ARG A 196 0.11 22.32 -2.18
C ARG A 196 -0.56 22.34 -0.81
N GLU A 197 -1.80 22.76 -0.73
CA GLU A 197 -2.57 22.77 0.52
C GLU A 197 -2.66 21.36 1.13
N LEU A 198 -3.01 20.35 0.33
CA LEU A 198 -3.09 18.97 0.82
C LEU A 198 -1.71 18.40 1.24
N GLN A 199 -0.64 18.82 0.57
CA GLN A 199 0.71 18.47 1.01
C GLN A 199 1.08 19.11 2.34
N GLU A 200 0.75 20.38 2.54
CA GLU A 200 1.01 21.13 3.79
C GLU A 200 0.18 20.61 4.95
N VAL A 201 -1.06 20.22 4.70
CA VAL A 201 -2.00 19.74 5.73
C VAL A 201 -1.72 18.28 6.11
N GLY A 202 -1.11 17.49 5.22
CA GLY A 202 -0.84 16.08 5.46
C GLY A 202 -0.15 15.77 6.79
N PRO A 203 0.99 16.39 7.12
CA PRO A 203 1.66 16.19 8.41
C PRO A 203 0.79 16.56 9.62
N LEU A 204 0.06 17.67 9.53
CA LEU A 204 -0.86 18.12 10.58
C LEU A 204 -2.01 17.14 10.79
N ALA A 205 -2.59 16.63 9.70
CA ALA A 205 -3.61 15.58 9.78
C ALA A 205 -3.04 14.31 10.42
N GLY A 206 -1.81 13.92 10.07
CA GLY A 206 -1.10 12.81 10.71
C GLY A 206 -0.93 12.99 12.22
N GLU A 207 -0.52 14.18 12.67
CA GLU A 207 -0.36 14.52 14.09
C GLU A 207 -1.70 14.48 14.85
N LEU A 208 -2.75 15.08 14.29
CA LEU A 208 -4.03 15.27 14.98
C LEU A 208 -4.94 14.04 14.90
N LEU A 209 -4.97 13.35 13.77
CA LEU A 209 -5.89 12.24 13.50
C LEU A 209 -5.21 10.87 13.60
N GLY A 210 -3.88 10.83 13.67
CA GLY A 210 -3.12 9.59 13.72
C GLY A 210 -3.37 8.72 12.49
N HIS A 211 -3.57 7.43 12.69
CA HIS A 211 -3.87 6.47 11.61
C HIS A 211 -5.12 6.84 10.77
N ARG A 212 -6.07 7.59 11.33
CA ARG A 212 -7.28 8.03 10.63
C ARG A 212 -7.04 9.20 9.66
N ALA A 213 -5.83 9.79 9.66
CA ALA A 213 -5.48 10.84 8.72
C ALA A 213 -5.62 10.40 7.26
N ARG A 214 -5.35 9.12 6.97
CA ARG A 214 -5.53 8.55 5.63
C ARG A 214 -7.00 8.60 5.17
N ASP A 215 -7.97 8.37 6.08
CA ASP A 215 -9.40 8.40 5.74
C ASP A 215 -9.86 9.84 5.47
N PHE A 216 -9.33 10.79 6.25
CA PHE A 216 -9.54 12.21 6.04
C PHE A 216 -8.93 12.70 4.72
N LEU A 217 -7.65 12.42 4.49
CA LEU A 217 -6.93 12.89 3.30
C LEU A 217 -7.30 12.13 2.04
N GLY A 218 -7.62 10.84 2.15
CA GLY A 218 -7.85 9.96 1.01
C GLY A 218 -9.01 10.42 0.13
N THR A 219 -10.09 10.91 0.72
CA THR A 219 -11.22 11.48 -0.02
C THR A 219 -10.81 12.78 -0.72
N LEU A 220 -10.08 13.66 -0.04
CA LEU A 220 -9.63 14.93 -0.60
C LEU A 220 -8.64 14.74 -1.76
N TRP A 221 -7.74 13.77 -1.64
CA TRP A 221 -6.84 13.39 -2.75
C TRP A 221 -7.60 12.73 -3.90
N ALA A 222 -8.64 11.94 -3.62
CA ALA A 222 -9.47 11.34 -4.66
C ALA A 222 -10.23 12.41 -5.46
N ASP A 223 -10.83 13.40 -4.79
CA ASP A 223 -11.52 14.52 -5.44
C ASP A 223 -10.55 15.36 -6.30
N LEU A 224 -9.32 15.54 -5.82
CA LEU A 224 -8.28 16.22 -6.60
C LEU A 224 -7.85 15.39 -7.82
N ALA A 225 -7.72 14.07 -7.66
CA ALA A 225 -7.37 13.16 -8.75
C ALA A 225 -8.42 13.16 -9.86
N GLU A 226 -9.73 13.20 -9.52
CA GLU A 226 -10.82 13.35 -10.51
C GLU A 226 -10.66 14.62 -11.33
N ARG A 227 -10.28 15.73 -10.70
CA ARG A 227 -10.06 17.04 -11.39
C ARG A 227 -8.81 17.01 -12.28
N LEU A 228 -7.85 16.13 -11.99
CA LEU A 228 -6.63 15.95 -12.77
C LEU A 228 -6.79 14.92 -13.91
N ALA A 229 -7.93 14.22 -14.00
CA ALA A 229 -8.11 13.06 -14.88
C ALA A 229 -7.86 13.36 -16.37
N GLU A 230 -8.15 14.59 -16.81
CA GLU A 230 -7.96 15.02 -18.21
C GLU A 230 -6.57 15.70 -18.44
N ARG A 231 -5.77 15.86 -17.40
CA ARG A 231 -4.46 16.50 -17.52
C ARG A 231 -3.39 15.47 -17.87
N PRO A 232 -2.73 15.59 -19.04
CA PRO A 232 -1.67 14.65 -19.43
C PRO A 232 -0.46 14.74 -18.47
N PHE A 233 0.31 13.68 -18.42
CA PHE A 233 1.55 13.67 -17.66
C PHE A 233 2.57 14.63 -18.27
N ASP A 234 3.13 15.52 -17.44
CA ASP A 234 4.20 16.42 -17.82
C ASP A 234 5.47 16.08 -17.02
N PRO A 235 6.54 15.57 -17.66
CA PRO A 235 7.78 15.23 -16.98
C PRO A 235 8.43 16.42 -16.25
N GLY A 236 8.19 17.64 -16.71
CA GLY A 236 8.71 18.86 -16.09
C GLY A 236 8.00 19.28 -14.81
N SER A 237 6.74 18.92 -14.69
CA SER A 237 5.90 19.17 -13.51
C SER A 237 5.33 17.88 -12.91
N GLY A 238 6.07 16.79 -13.03
CA GLY A 238 5.65 15.40 -12.80
C GLY A 238 4.91 15.08 -11.49
N GLU A 239 4.83 16.04 -10.56
CA GLU A 239 4.06 15.90 -9.33
C GLU A 239 2.55 16.07 -9.55
N PHE A 240 2.11 16.80 -10.58
CA PHE A 240 0.71 17.17 -10.81
C PHE A 240 -0.01 16.24 -11.78
N HIS A 241 -0.09 14.95 -11.44
CA HIS A 241 -0.77 13.96 -12.24
C HIS A 241 -1.80 13.17 -11.44
N ALA A 242 -2.90 12.77 -12.09
CA ALA A 242 -3.99 12.02 -11.47
C ALA A 242 -3.51 10.75 -10.76
N ALA A 243 -2.59 9.99 -11.37
CA ALA A 243 -2.04 8.77 -10.79
C ALA A 243 -1.37 9.00 -9.43
N ILE A 244 -0.65 10.12 -9.26
CA ILE A 244 0.03 10.44 -8.00
C ILE A 244 -1.01 10.84 -6.93
N ALA A 245 -2.03 11.59 -7.29
CA ALA A 245 -3.13 11.91 -6.39
C ALA A 245 -3.90 10.65 -5.98
N TRP A 246 -4.19 9.74 -6.91
CA TRP A 246 -4.78 8.43 -6.63
C TRP A 246 -3.91 7.56 -5.72
N THR A 247 -2.59 7.59 -5.89
CA THR A 247 -1.64 6.90 -5.00
C THR A 247 -1.79 7.40 -3.56
N ARG A 248 -1.86 8.72 -3.37
CA ARG A 248 -2.07 9.35 -2.06
C ARG A 248 -3.46 9.07 -1.49
N ALA A 249 -4.46 8.88 -2.35
CA ALA A 249 -5.79 8.44 -1.99
C ALA A 249 -5.87 6.93 -1.66
N GLY A 250 -4.82 6.15 -1.97
CA GLY A 250 -4.78 4.70 -1.80
C GLY A 250 -5.71 3.94 -2.76
N ARG A 251 -5.99 4.49 -3.95
CA ARG A 251 -6.90 3.93 -4.96
C ARG A 251 -6.13 3.28 -6.10
N TRP A 252 -5.55 2.11 -5.85
CA TRP A 252 -4.57 1.47 -6.73
C TRP A 252 -5.12 1.08 -8.10
N GLU A 253 -6.38 0.69 -8.21
CA GLU A 253 -7.03 0.43 -9.48
C GLU A 253 -7.13 1.71 -10.32
N ARG A 254 -7.53 2.83 -9.69
CA ARG A 254 -7.58 4.15 -10.36
C ARG A 254 -6.20 4.67 -10.73
N VAL A 255 -5.16 4.33 -9.96
CA VAL A 255 -3.76 4.63 -10.32
C VAL A 255 -3.41 3.96 -11.65
N ARG A 256 -3.71 2.65 -11.77
CA ARG A 256 -3.44 1.90 -13.00
C ARG A 256 -4.20 2.48 -14.19
N GLU A 257 -5.51 2.69 -14.05
CA GLU A 257 -6.34 3.29 -15.10
C GLU A 257 -5.79 4.63 -15.57
N ALA A 258 -5.42 5.52 -14.64
CA ALA A 258 -4.89 6.84 -14.97
C ALA A 258 -3.54 6.76 -15.70
N ILE A 259 -2.67 5.80 -15.36
CA ILE A 259 -1.39 5.62 -16.04
C ILE A 259 -1.59 4.95 -17.41
N GLU A 260 -2.41 3.89 -17.49
CA GLU A 260 -2.65 3.15 -18.70
C GLU A 260 -3.40 3.99 -19.78
N SER A 261 -4.04 5.10 -19.38
CA SER A 261 -4.65 6.06 -20.31
C SER A 261 -3.61 6.95 -21.02
N GLU A 262 -2.40 7.10 -20.49
CA GLU A 262 -1.30 7.80 -21.13
C GLU A 262 -0.66 6.90 -22.21
N SER A 263 -0.56 7.39 -23.44
CA SER A 263 -0.09 6.57 -24.58
C SER A 263 1.37 6.13 -24.47
N ASP A 264 2.19 6.95 -23.85
CA ASP A 264 3.66 6.84 -23.74
C ASP A 264 4.15 6.64 -22.30
N TRP A 265 3.28 6.18 -21.42
CA TRP A 265 3.60 6.07 -19.99
C TRP A 265 4.84 5.21 -19.68
N ARG A 266 5.14 4.24 -20.56
CA ARG A 266 6.33 3.38 -20.40
C ARG A 266 7.64 4.13 -20.62
N ASP A 267 7.62 5.25 -21.37
CA ASP A 267 8.78 6.08 -21.59
C ASP A 267 9.11 6.96 -20.36
N HIS A 268 8.21 6.97 -19.38
CA HIS A 268 8.34 7.74 -18.14
C HIS A 268 8.61 6.83 -16.92
N PRO A 269 9.87 6.70 -16.46
CA PRO A 269 10.24 5.80 -15.37
C PRO A 269 9.45 6.02 -14.07
N VAL A 270 9.02 7.25 -13.80
CA VAL A 270 8.21 7.60 -12.65
C VAL A 270 6.84 6.93 -12.73
N LEU A 271 6.19 6.98 -13.90
CA LEU A 271 4.88 6.34 -14.09
C LEU A 271 5.00 4.82 -14.04
N VAL A 272 6.06 4.25 -14.61
CA VAL A 272 6.32 2.80 -14.54
C VAL A 272 6.49 2.34 -13.09
N LEU A 273 7.23 3.08 -12.27
CA LEU A 273 7.40 2.76 -10.85
C LEU A 273 6.07 2.84 -10.07
N ILE A 274 5.28 3.88 -10.32
CA ILE A 274 3.96 4.04 -9.67
C ILE A 274 3.00 2.94 -10.13
N HIS A 275 3.03 2.56 -11.41
CA HIS A 275 2.22 1.48 -11.97
C HIS A 275 2.61 0.13 -11.35
N ALA A 276 3.90 -0.15 -11.24
CA ALA A 276 4.40 -1.36 -10.59
C ALA A 276 3.96 -1.44 -9.11
N GLU A 277 4.04 -0.34 -8.36
CA GLU A 277 3.53 -0.30 -6.99
C GLU A 277 2.02 -0.53 -6.95
N ALA A 278 1.26 0.09 -7.85
CA ALA A 278 -0.19 -0.09 -7.93
C ALA A 278 -0.55 -1.55 -8.28
N CYS A 279 0.15 -2.18 -9.21
CA CYS A 279 0.01 -3.61 -9.50
C CYS A 279 0.27 -4.45 -8.25
N TRP A 280 1.37 -4.20 -7.55
CA TRP A 280 1.73 -4.93 -6.33
C TRP A 280 0.66 -4.79 -5.24
N ARG A 281 0.23 -3.56 -4.95
CA ARG A 281 -0.84 -3.27 -3.99
C ARG A 281 -2.19 -3.84 -4.43
N GLY A 282 -2.46 -3.87 -5.72
CA GLY A 282 -3.64 -4.48 -6.34
C GLY A 282 -3.59 -6.01 -6.48
N ARG A 283 -2.55 -6.69 -5.93
CA ARG A 283 -2.36 -8.14 -5.95
C ARG A 283 -2.03 -8.71 -7.34
N ASP A 284 -1.41 -7.94 -8.18
CA ASP A 284 -0.84 -8.37 -9.45
C ASP A 284 0.69 -8.36 -9.38
N PRO A 285 1.32 -9.35 -8.71
CA PRO A 285 2.78 -9.42 -8.60
C PRO A 285 3.47 -9.65 -9.95
N PHE A 286 2.77 -10.27 -10.90
CA PHE A 286 3.33 -10.48 -12.24
C PHE A 286 3.38 -9.16 -13.01
N GLY A 287 2.33 -8.36 -12.96
CA GLY A 287 2.32 -7.01 -13.52
C GLY A 287 3.39 -6.12 -12.89
N ALA A 288 3.50 -6.13 -11.57
CA ALA A 288 4.52 -5.36 -10.84
C ALA A 288 5.94 -5.76 -11.25
N ARG A 289 6.25 -7.08 -11.25
CA ARG A 289 7.56 -7.60 -11.66
C ARG A 289 7.86 -7.26 -13.11
N ARG A 290 6.88 -7.39 -14.00
CA ARG A 290 7.06 -7.02 -15.41
C ARG A 290 7.53 -5.56 -15.55
N ASP A 291 6.93 -4.64 -14.81
CA ASP A 291 7.26 -3.23 -14.91
C ASP A 291 8.63 -2.92 -14.28
N TRP A 292 8.95 -3.48 -13.11
CA TRP A 292 10.29 -3.34 -12.52
C TRP A 292 11.40 -3.94 -13.39
N LEU A 293 11.17 -5.11 -13.98
CA LEU A 293 12.15 -5.74 -14.87
C LEU A 293 12.22 -5.03 -16.23
N TRP A 294 11.12 -4.42 -16.69
CA TRP A 294 11.14 -3.50 -17.83
C TRP A 294 12.08 -2.32 -17.56
N LEU A 295 11.99 -1.72 -16.37
CA LEU A 295 12.90 -0.62 -15.99
C LEU A 295 14.35 -1.05 -15.94
N CYS A 296 14.69 -2.27 -15.56
CA CYS A 296 16.06 -2.75 -15.60
C CYS A 296 16.66 -2.64 -17.01
N ARG A 297 15.83 -2.81 -18.04
CA ARG A 297 16.25 -2.75 -19.44
C ARG A 297 16.26 -1.32 -20.00
N GLU A 298 15.18 -0.57 -19.76
CA GLU A 298 14.96 0.72 -20.40
C GLU A 298 15.49 1.91 -19.58
N ASN A 299 15.54 1.77 -18.26
CA ASN A 299 16.08 2.80 -17.38
C ASN A 299 16.80 2.19 -16.16
N PRO A 300 18.00 1.61 -16.36
CA PRO A 300 18.76 0.90 -15.33
C PRO A 300 18.95 1.71 -14.05
N SER A 301 19.24 2.99 -14.17
CA SER A 301 19.44 3.88 -13.01
C SER A 301 18.20 4.06 -12.14
N ALA A 302 16.99 4.06 -12.73
CA ALA A 302 15.75 4.12 -11.98
C ALA A 302 15.45 2.77 -11.31
N ALA A 303 15.69 1.66 -12.02
CA ALA A 303 15.54 0.31 -11.49
C ALA A 303 16.44 0.06 -10.28
N GLU A 304 17.74 0.41 -10.39
CA GLU A 304 18.70 0.28 -9.28
C GLU A 304 18.29 1.04 -8.03
N ARG A 305 17.85 2.29 -8.20
CA ARG A 305 17.37 3.07 -7.06
C ARG A 305 16.17 2.43 -6.37
N ALA A 306 15.24 1.92 -7.17
CA ALA A 306 14.03 1.26 -6.64
C ALA A 306 14.38 -0.06 -5.94
N LEU A 307 15.19 -0.92 -6.56
CA LEU A 307 15.55 -2.24 -6.00
C LEU A 307 16.44 -2.15 -4.75
N ARG A 308 17.18 -1.05 -4.59
CA ARG A 308 18.01 -0.77 -3.39
C ARG A 308 17.22 -0.12 -2.26
N ASP A 309 15.98 0.32 -2.51
CA ASP A 309 15.17 0.96 -1.48
C ASP A 309 14.78 -0.07 -0.39
N PRO A 310 15.09 0.18 0.89
CA PRO A 310 14.66 -0.69 1.99
C PRO A 310 13.13 -0.87 2.07
N ALA A 311 12.36 0.07 1.53
CA ALA A 311 10.90 0.01 1.46
C ALA A 311 10.36 -0.75 0.23
N PHE A 312 11.25 -1.26 -0.64
CA PHE A 312 10.85 -1.99 -1.84
C PHE A 312 9.92 -3.16 -1.49
N PRO A 313 8.74 -3.27 -2.13
CA PRO A 313 7.68 -4.14 -1.63
C PRO A 313 7.92 -5.64 -1.90
N ASP A 314 8.55 -6.04 -3.01
CA ASP A 314 8.88 -7.43 -3.32
C ASP A 314 10.23 -7.82 -2.70
N ARG A 315 10.19 -8.33 -1.47
CA ARG A 315 11.40 -8.75 -0.75
C ARG A 315 12.20 -9.83 -1.50
N ARG A 316 11.51 -10.76 -2.16
CA ARG A 316 12.18 -11.80 -2.93
C ARG A 316 12.99 -11.22 -4.09
N LEU A 317 12.41 -10.24 -4.81
CA LEU A 317 13.11 -9.57 -5.89
C LEU A 317 14.29 -8.74 -5.37
N ALA A 318 14.12 -8.05 -4.23
CA ALA A 318 15.21 -7.31 -3.57
C ALA A 318 16.35 -8.22 -3.12
N ASP A 319 16.05 -9.37 -2.51
CA ASP A 319 17.06 -10.35 -2.09
C ASP A 319 17.83 -10.92 -3.30
N LEU A 320 17.12 -11.21 -4.40
CA LEU A 320 17.75 -11.66 -5.64
C LEU A 320 18.59 -10.56 -6.30
N TRP A 321 18.17 -9.29 -6.19
CA TRP A 321 18.98 -8.16 -6.64
C TRP A 321 20.29 -8.03 -5.85
N ALA A 322 20.24 -8.19 -4.54
CA ALA A 322 21.44 -8.20 -3.70
C ALA A 322 22.36 -9.37 -4.08
N ALA A 323 21.80 -10.59 -4.24
CA ALA A 323 22.56 -11.76 -4.66
C ALA A 323 23.18 -11.59 -6.06
N TYR A 324 22.51 -10.90 -6.96
CA TYR A 324 23.02 -10.55 -8.28
C TYR A 324 24.24 -9.63 -8.20
N GLY A 325 24.18 -8.61 -7.33
CA GLY A 325 25.30 -7.69 -7.08
C GLY A 325 26.52 -8.34 -6.41
N ASP A 326 26.30 -9.47 -5.70
CA ASP A 326 27.37 -10.23 -5.03
C ASP A 326 27.99 -11.31 -5.93
N LEU A 327 27.56 -11.42 -7.21
CA LEU A 327 28.15 -12.38 -8.13
C LEU A 327 29.61 -12.00 -8.43
N ASP A 328 30.53 -12.91 -8.04
CA ASP A 328 31.95 -12.80 -8.38
C ASP A 328 32.17 -13.31 -9.81
N LEU A 329 32.10 -12.42 -10.77
CA LEU A 329 32.24 -12.70 -12.19
C LEU A 329 33.47 -11.98 -12.75
N ASP A 330 34.21 -12.69 -13.60
CA ASP A 330 35.32 -12.11 -14.40
C ASP A 330 34.83 -11.13 -15.49
N GLY A 331 33.49 -11.07 -15.70
CA GLY A 331 32.79 -10.23 -16.66
C GLY A 331 31.78 -9.30 -15.95
N GLU A 332 31.44 -8.21 -16.59
CA GLU A 332 30.49 -7.23 -16.08
C GLU A 332 29.06 -7.59 -16.52
N LEU A 333 28.27 -8.22 -15.62
CA LEU A 333 26.84 -8.24 -15.78
C LEU A 333 26.28 -6.87 -15.37
N GLU A 334 25.52 -6.28 -16.25
CA GLU A 334 24.91 -4.96 -16.04
C GLU A 334 23.46 -5.11 -15.51
N THR A 335 22.86 -4.01 -15.07
CA THR A 335 21.48 -3.99 -14.58
C THR A 335 20.50 -4.53 -15.60
N GLU A 336 20.73 -4.29 -16.88
CA GLU A 336 19.94 -4.76 -18.03
C GLU A 336 19.93 -6.29 -18.18
N ASP A 337 20.94 -6.97 -17.65
CA ASP A 337 21.04 -8.43 -17.70
C ASP A 337 20.31 -9.12 -16.54
N PHE A 338 19.96 -8.37 -15.50
CA PHE A 338 19.27 -8.89 -14.33
C PHE A 338 17.97 -9.65 -14.67
N PRO A 339 17.08 -9.18 -15.55
CA PRO A 339 15.90 -9.95 -15.96
C PRO A 339 16.24 -11.32 -16.57
N ALA A 340 17.33 -11.42 -17.35
CA ALA A 340 17.78 -12.67 -17.92
C ALA A 340 18.32 -13.61 -16.85
N TRP A 341 19.13 -13.10 -15.92
CA TRP A 341 19.65 -13.89 -14.81
C TRP A 341 18.54 -14.45 -13.91
N LEU A 342 17.47 -13.68 -13.66
CA LEU A 342 16.32 -14.12 -12.87
C LEU A 342 15.60 -15.36 -13.45
N LEU A 343 15.61 -15.54 -14.78
CA LEU A 343 15.07 -16.74 -15.40
C LEU A 343 15.78 -18.02 -14.91
N LEU A 344 17.07 -17.92 -14.57
CA LEU A 344 17.85 -19.04 -14.03
C LEU A 344 17.44 -19.39 -12.61
N GLN A 345 16.97 -18.42 -11.83
CA GLN A 345 16.56 -18.61 -10.45
C GLN A 345 15.18 -19.25 -10.38
N ASP A 346 14.21 -18.68 -11.10
CA ASP A 346 12.84 -19.17 -11.16
C ASP A 346 12.11 -18.60 -12.39
N ALA A 347 12.17 -19.33 -13.50
CA ALA A 347 11.51 -18.95 -14.74
C ALA A 347 9.98 -18.81 -14.54
N GLY A 348 9.35 -19.61 -13.67
CA GLY A 348 7.92 -19.57 -13.41
C GLY A 348 7.47 -18.27 -12.74
N ALA A 349 8.33 -17.66 -11.91
CA ALA A 349 8.02 -16.41 -11.21
C ALA A 349 8.49 -15.16 -11.95
N PHE A 350 9.50 -15.25 -12.84
CA PHE A 350 10.18 -14.10 -13.42
C PHE A 350 10.16 -14.05 -14.96
N ALA A 351 9.60 -15.03 -15.65
CA ALA A 351 9.37 -14.96 -17.11
C ALA A 351 8.16 -14.06 -17.44
N VAL A 352 8.15 -12.85 -16.89
CA VAL A 352 7.04 -11.89 -17.00
C VAL A 352 7.19 -10.92 -18.18
N ILE A 353 8.40 -10.80 -18.72
CA ILE A 353 8.68 -10.03 -19.93
C ILE A 353 8.58 -10.98 -21.13
N PRO A 354 7.68 -10.77 -22.08
CA PRO A 354 7.66 -11.58 -23.29
C PRO A 354 8.95 -11.36 -24.09
N PRO A 355 9.60 -12.43 -24.60
CA PRO A 355 10.78 -12.27 -25.43
C PRO A 355 10.40 -11.53 -26.74
N SER A 356 11.21 -10.53 -27.13
CA SER A 356 11.02 -9.83 -28.39
C SER A 356 11.45 -10.72 -29.56
N GLU A 357 10.54 -10.94 -30.52
CA GLU A 357 10.85 -11.71 -31.73
C GLU A 357 11.53 -10.84 -32.81
N THR A 358 11.38 -9.53 -32.74
CA THR A 358 11.80 -8.59 -33.80
C THR A 358 13.05 -7.79 -33.45
N SER A 359 13.47 -7.77 -32.17
CA SER A 359 14.66 -7.07 -31.75
C SER A 359 15.94 -7.76 -32.25
N THR A 360 16.85 -6.97 -32.77
CA THR A 360 18.20 -7.39 -33.19
C THR A 360 19.26 -7.03 -32.15
N ASP A 361 18.85 -6.48 -31.01
CA ASP A 361 19.74 -6.18 -29.91
C ASP A 361 20.26 -7.48 -29.27
N ASP A 362 21.55 -7.49 -28.97
CA ASP A 362 22.23 -8.68 -28.41
C ASP A 362 21.66 -9.07 -27.05
N ARG A 363 21.26 -8.13 -26.22
CA ARG A 363 20.66 -8.37 -24.91
C ARG A 363 19.27 -8.99 -25.02
N ASP A 364 18.42 -8.47 -25.92
CA ASP A 364 17.11 -9.05 -26.21
C ASP A 364 17.24 -10.47 -26.78
N THR A 365 18.24 -10.66 -27.63
CA THR A 365 18.54 -11.98 -28.19
C THR A 365 19.02 -12.93 -27.10
N ALA A 366 19.90 -12.48 -26.19
CA ALA A 366 20.37 -13.28 -25.06
C ALA A 366 19.22 -13.67 -24.12
N TYR A 367 18.34 -12.70 -23.77
CA TYR A 367 17.14 -12.96 -22.97
C TYR A 367 16.23 -14.01 -23.63
N ARG A 368 15.92 -13.85 -24.92
CA ARG A 368 15.08 -14.78 -25.68
C ARG A 368 15.67 -16.19 -25.74
N LEU A 369 16.99 -16.30 -26.02
CA LEU A 369 17.68 -17.57 -26.05
C LEU A 369 17.63 -18.25 -24.68
N LEU A 370 17.92 -17.50 -23.61
CA LEU A 370 17.91 -18.02 -22.25
C LEU A 370 16.52 -18.43 -21.82
N HIS A 371 15.49 -17.63 -22.13
CA HIS A 371 14.11 -17.99 -21.91
C HIS A 371 13.76 -19.33 -22.55
N GLY A 372 14.09 -19.55 -23.82
CA GLY A 372 13.90 -20.85 -24.49
C GLY A 372 14.66 -22.00 -23.82
N LEU A 373 15.93 -21.77 -23.42
CA LEU A 373 16.74 -22.78 -22.74
C LEU A 373 16.12 -23.23 -21.38
N VAL A 374 15.53 -22.31 -20.61
CA VAL A 374 14.91 -22.63 -19.30
C VAL A 374 13.48 -23.17 -19.43
N THR A 375 12.78 -22.88 -20.52
CA THR A 375 11.41 -23.35 -20.76
C THR A 375 11.30 -24.67 -21.54
N GLY A 376 12.44 -25.31 -21.84
CA GLY A 376 12.47 -26.66 -22.40
C GLY A 376 12.95 -26.75 -23.84
N GLU A 377 13.32 -25.66 -24.50
CA GLU A 377 13.90 -25.64 -25.83
C GLU A 377 15.44 -25.66 -25.81
N ASP A 378 16.00 -26.48 -24.94
CA ASP A 378 17.45 -26.55 -24.72
C ASP A 378 18.15 -27.31 -25.86
N THR A 379 18.79 -26.54 -26.74
CA THR A 379 19.55 -27.04 -27.89
C THR A 379 21.00 -26.55 -27.85
N ILE A 380 21.91 -27.38 -28.48
CA ILE A 380 23.34 -27.01 -28.58
C ILE A 380 23.51 -25.71 -29.36
N ASP A 381 22.73 -25.49 -30.42
CA ASP A 381 22.83 -24.27 -31.22
C ASP A 381 22.43 -23.03 -30.43
N ARG A 382 21.36 -23.08 -29.62
CA ARG A 382 21.00 -21.95 -28.75
C ARG A 382 22.08 -21.63 -27.74
N ARG A 383 22.68 -22.65 -27.10
CA ARG A 383 23.78 -22.45 -26.17
C ARG A 383 25.02 -21.84 -26.87
N ARG A 384 25.33 -22.31 -28.08
CA ARG A 384 26.45 -21.76 -28.84
C ARG A 384 26.23 -20.28 -29.13
N VAL A 385 25.04 -19.92 -29.66
CA VAL A 385 24.73 -18.52 -29.99
C VAL A 385 24.69 -17.67 -28.71
N LEU A 386 24.10 -18.15 -27.61
CA LEU A 386 24.14 -17.43 -26.33
C LEU A 386 25.59 -17.21 -25.85
N GLY A 387 26.48 -18.21 -26.02
CA GLY A 387 27.87 -18.08 -25.64
C GLY A 387 28.67 -17.10 -26.51
N GLU A 388 28.29 -16.92 -27.76
CA GLU A 388 28.88 -15.93 -28.68
C GLU A 388 28.41 -14.51 -28.33
N ILE A 389 27.15 -14.31 -27.94
CA ILE A 389 26.56 -13.00 -27.63
C ILE A 389 26.83 -12.61 -26.16
N HIS A 390 26.60 -13.54 -25.24
CA HIS A 390 26.65 -13.26 -23.80
C HIS A 390 27.25 -14.43 -23.00
N PRO A 391 28.59 -14.58 -22.99
CA PRO A 391 29.28 -15.72 -22.39
C PRO A 391 29.01 -15.87 -20.88
N ASP A 392 28.80 -14.77 -20.17
CA ASP A 392 28.56 -14.76 -18.72
C ASP A 392 27.20 -15.35 -18.36
N LEU A 393 26.14 -15.00 -19.07
CA LEU A 393 24.82 -15.61 -18.90
C LEU A 393 24.85 -17.11 -19.23
N LEU A 394 25.60 -17.52 -20.28
CA LEU A 394 25.76 -18.96 -20.55
C LEU A 394 26.48 -19.67 -19.41
N ARG A 395 27.54 -19.08 -18.85
CA ARG A 395 28.28 -19.63 -17.70
C ARG A 395 27.36 -19.83 -16.50
N GLN A 396 26.55 -18.84 -16.18
CA GLN A 396 25.54 -18.93 -15.10
C GLN A 396 24.50 -20.03 -15.38
N PHE A 397 23.97 -20.11 -16.60
CA PHE A 397 23.05 -21.18 -16.99
C PHE A 397 23.65 -22.57 -16.76
N LEU A 398 24.90 -22.80 -17.20
CA LEU A 398 25.58 -24.08 -17.04
C LEU A 398 25.87 -24.39 -15.57
N ALA A 399 26.22 -23.37 -14.75
CA ALA A 399 26.44 -23.58 -13.30
C ALA A 399 25.17 -24.03 -12.59
N VAL A 400 24.02 -23.34 -12.82
CA VAL A 400 22.73 -23.72 -12.23
C VAL A 400 22.29 -25.12 -12.65
N ARG A 401 22.53 -25.48 -13.90
CA ARG A 401 22.16 -26.82 -14.42
C ARG A 401 22.99 -27.94 -13.83
N ASN A 402 24.27 -27.71 -13.57
CA ASN A 402 25.16 -28.71 -12.97
C ASN A 402 24.89 -28.93 -11.47
N CYS A 403 24.16 -28.01 -10.82
CA CYS A 403 23.75 -28.10 -9.42
C CYS A 403 22.37 -28.76 -9.21
N ARG A 404 21.60 -28.97 -10.29
CA ARG A 404 20.33 -29.70 -10.28
C ARG A 404 20.50 -31.14 -10.74
#